data_0e2f14c8a40b60b2208f28acf2fe5b07
#
_entry.id   0e2f14c8a40b60b2208f28acf2fe5b07
#
_cell.length_a   1.000
_cell.length_b   1.000
_cell.length_c   1.000
_cell.angle_alpha   90.00
_cell.angle_beta   90.00
_cell.angle_gamma   90.00
#
_symmetry.space_group_name_H-M   'P 1'
#
loop_
_entity.id
_entity.type
_entity.pdbx_description
1 polymer ?
#
loop_
_entity_poly.entity_id
_entity_poly.type
_entity_poly.pdbx_seq_one_letter_code
_entity_poly.pdbx_strand_id
1 'polypeptide(L)'
;MITRYAAAANVAHIQASQLIRDAIADLDVRPVTSEDLRRGPILDNQSILTDAFAKVHATEARPIIFDGHCLVDVGEQPIEIPVDVIRQLQPSGVVLVHAPADEIVRRRKNDTSRERPVRTSDELATQQDRCIALCTDYAEKLGIRFGQVRAGDESGFAQSVSQFLGT
;
A
#
# COMPACT_ATOMS: atom_id res chain seq x y z
N MET A 1 10.88 -3.83 7.54
CA MET A 1 11.32 -4.28 6.21
C MET A 1 11.45 -3.10 5.25
N ILE A 2 10.37 -2.52 4.73
CA ILE A 2 10.41 -1.46 3.70
C ILE A 2 11.29 -0.27 4.11
N THR A 3 11.05 0.33 5.28
CA THR A 3 11.81 1.49 5.78
C THR A 3 13.32 1.22 5.88
N ARG A 4 13.70 0.01 6.35
CA ARG A 4 15.13 -0.37 6.45
C ARG A 4 15.77 -0.52 5.07
N TYR A 5 15.08 -1.16 4.14
CA TYR A 5 15.55 -1.29 2.77
C TYR A 5 15.71 0.09 2.11
N ALA A 6 14.70 0.93 2.20
CA ALA A 6 14.71 2.26 1.60
C ALA A 6 15.89 3.12 2.08
N ALA A 7 16.17 3.08 3.39
CA ALA A 7 17.31 3.78 3.96
C ALA A 7 18.66 3.22 3.45
N ALA A 8 18.78 1.90 3.34
CA ALA A 8 20.02 1.25 2.89
C ALA A 8 20.28 1.41 1.38
N ALA A 9 19.23 1.43 0.56
CA ALA A 9 19.30 1.48 -0.90
C ALA A 9 19.18 2.90 -1.49
N ASN A 10 19.12 3.94 -0.66
CA ASN A 10 18.88 5.33 -1.07
C ASN A 10 17.63 5.49 -1.93
N VAL A 11 16.54 4.86 -1.51
CA VAL A 11 15.21 4.91 -2.15
C VAL A 11 14.26 5.72 -1.28
N ALA A 12 13.42 6.55 -1.86
CA ALA A 12 12.39 7.27 -1.12
C ALA A 12 11.26 6.31 -0.71
N HIS A 13 10.86 6.31 0.57
CA HIS A 13 9.73 5.52 1.08
C HIS A 13 8.55 6.45 1.34
N ILE A 14 7.48 6.30 0.58
CA ILE A 14 6.26 7.10 0.66
C ILE A 14 5.10 6.20 1.10
N GLN A 15 4.50 6.54 2.24
CA GLN A 15 3.32 5.84 2.74
C GLN A 15 2.05 6.54 2.27
N ALA A 16 1.15 5.83 1.59
CA ALA A 16 -0.11 6.35 1.07
C ALA A 16 -0.93 7.09 2.13
N SER A 17 -1.10 6.48 3.30
CA SER A 17 -1.90 7.07 4.38
C SER A 17 -1.27 8.34 4.97
N GLN A 18 0.06 8.46 4.98
CA GLN A 18 0.73 9.68 5.43
C GLN A 18 0.57 10.77 4.38
N LEU A 19 0.80 10.44 3.11
CA LEU A 19 0.69 11.38 2.01
C LEU A 19 -0.72 11.99 1.90
N ILE A 20 -1.77 11.18 2.09
CA ILE A 20 -3.15 11.69 2.12
C ILE A 20 -3.37 12.61 3.32
N ARG A 21 -2.90 12.25 4.52
CA ARG A 21 -3.03 13.11 5.72
C ARG A 21 -2.37 14.45 5.53
N ASP A 22 -1.15 14.45 5.00
CA ASP A 22 -0.39 15.69 4.76
C ASP A 22 -1.11 16.57 3.74
N ALA A 23 -1.60 15.99 2.64
CA ALA A 23 -2.35 16.72 1.62
C ALA A 23 -3.67 17.32 2.16
N ILE A 24 -4.40 16.59 3.01
CA ILE A 24 -5.63 17.11 3.64
C ILE A 24 -5.28 18.21 4.67
N ALA A 25 -4.21 18.04 5.45
CA ALA A 25 -3.78 19.03 6.41
C ALA A 25 -3.38 20.37 5.74
N ASP A 26 -2.86 20.31 4.53
CA ASP A 26 -2.55 21.51 3.70
C ASP A 26 -3.82 22.22 3.20
N LEU A 27 -4.93 21.50 3.08
CA LEU A 27 -6.21 22.04 2.60
C LEU A 27 -7.14 22.47 3.75
N ASP A 28 -7.01 21.88 4.93
CA ASP A 28 -7.90 22.10 6.07
C ASP A 28 -7.06 22.30 7.36
N VAL A 29 -7.44 23.28 8.18
CA VAL A 29 -6.72 23.62 9.43
C VAL A 29 -6.83 22.51 10.49
N ARG A 30 -7.55 21.43 10.24
CA ARG A 30 -7.82 20.34 11.19
C ARG A 30 -6.90 19.14 10.96
N PRO A 31 -6.24 18.61 12.03
CA PRO A 31 -5.49 17.37 11.93
C PRO A 31 -6.42 16.20 11.53
N VAL A 32 -6.03 15.44 10.51
CA VAL A 32 -6.75 14.25 10.03
C VAL A 32 -6.06 12.99 10.55
N THR A 33 -6.83 12.13 11.21
CA THR A 33 -6.33 10.86 11.73
C THR A 33 -6.42 9.73 10.69
N SER A 34 -5.69 8.63 10.91
CA SER A 34 -5.82 7.43 10.07
C SER A 34 -7.24 6.83 10.11
N GLU A 35 -7.99 7.10 11.18
CA GLU A 35 -9.36 6.66 11.35
C GLU A 35 -10.33 7.50 10.52
N ASP A 36 -10.10 8.82 10.46
CA ASP A 36 -10.89 9.70 9.58
C ASP A 36 -10.78 9.30 8.12
N LEU A 37 -9.57 8.89 7.66
CA LEU A 37 -9.37 8.41 6.29
C LEU A 37 -10.13 7.11 5.99
N ARG A 38 -10.38 6.27 6.99
CA ARG A 38 -11.13 5.01 6.82
C ARG A 38 -12.63 5.21 6.86
N ARG A 39 -13.10 6.20 7.60
CA ARG A 39 -14.53 6.55 7.72
C ARG A 39 -15.01 7.46 6.59
N GLY A 40 -14.10 8.19 5.96
CA GLY A 40 -14.40 9.05 4.81
C GLY A 40 -14.58 8.27 3.51
N PRO A 41 -15.03 8.92 2.44
CA PRO A 41 -15.16 8.30 1.13
C PRO A 41 -13.78 7.87 0.61
N ILE A 42 -13.49 6.57 0.66
CA ILE A 42 -12.16 6.04 0.27
C ILE A 42 -11.82 6.41 -1.17
N LEU A 43 -12.81 6.44 -2.06
CA LEU A 43 -12.59 6.82 -3.46
C LEU A 43 -12.20 8.29 -3.62
N ASP A 44 -12.72 9.19 -2.79
CA ASP A 44 -12.33 10.61 -2.80
C ASP A 44 -10.88 10.78 -2.32
N ASN A 45 -10.46 9.96 -1.35
CA ASN A 45 -9.07 9.91 -0.91
C ASN A 45 -8.10 9.49 -2.03
N GLN A 46 -8.56 8.76 -3.06
CA GLN A 46 -7.70 8.34 -4.16
C GLN A 46 -7.32 9.50 -5.08
N SER A 47 -8.21 10.46 -5.34
CA SER A 47 -7.84 11.65 -6.11
C SER A 47 -6.83 12.52 -5.35
N ILE A 48 -7.06 12.73 -4.04
CA ILE A 48 -6.11 13.44 -3.18
C ILE A 48 -4.74 12.76 -3.19
N LEU A 49 -4.74 11.42 -3.10
CA LEU A 49 -3.52 10.61 -3.13
C LEU A 49 -2.74 10.81 -4.43
N THR A 50 -3.41 10.67 -5.57
CA THR A 50 -2.75 10.75 -6.88
C THR A 50 -2.21 12.14 -7.16
N ASP A 51 -2.93 13.20 -6.79
CA ASP A 51 -2.49 14.58 -6.93
C ASP A 51 -1.29 14.89 -6.01
N ALA A 52 -1.33 14.43 -4.77
CA ALA A 52 -0.22 14.60 -3.83
C ALA A 52 1.02 13.79 -4.29
N PHE A 53 0.82 12.57 -4.77
CA PHE A 53 1.90 11.75 -5.29
C PHE A 53 2.56 12.37 -6.52
N ALA A 54 1.79 12.92 -7.45
CA ALA A 54 2.32 13.59 -8.64
C ALA A 54 3.26 14.76 -8.27
N LYS A 55 2.91 15.54 -7.23
CA LYS A 55 3.77 16.62 -6.73
C LYS A 55 5.09 16.10 -6.17
N VAL A 56 5.04 15.03 -5.37
CA VAL A 56 6.25 14.41 -4.80
C VAL A 56 7.10 13.79 -5.91
N HIS A 57 6.48 13.05 -6.83
CA HIS A 57 7.17 12.40 -7.95
C HIS A 57 7.88 13.40 -8.87
N ALA A 58 7.33 14.60 -9.04
CA ALA A 58 7.94 15.66 -9.85
C ALA A 58 9.22 16.24 -9.25
N THR A 59 9.44 16.10 -7.95
CA THR A 59 10.57 16.71 -7.21
C THR A 59 11.54 15.70 -6.60
N GLU A 60 11.12 14.44 -6.43
CA GLU A 60 11.97 13.37 -5.88
C GLU A 60 12.84 12.74 -6.98
N ALA A 61 14.15 12.89 -6.84
CA ALA A 61 15.11 12.36 -7.81
C ALA A 61 15.46 10.87 -7.60
N ARG A 62 15.20 10.35 -6.40
CA ARG A 62 15.46 8.94 -6.05
C ARG A 62 14.33 8.05 -6.55
N PRO A 63 14.61 6.76 -6.78
CA PRO A 63 13.53 5.79 -6.94
C PRO A 63 12.57 5.81 -5.74
N ILE A 64 11.30 5.59 -5.98
CA ILE A 64 10.26 5.66 -4.94
C ILE A 64 9.72 4.25 -4.68
N ILE A 65 9.68 3.85 -3.41
CA ILE A 65 8.81 2.78 -2.93
C ILE A 65 7.55 3.41 -2.37
N PHE A 66 6.43 3.20 -3.06
CA PHE A 66 5.12 3.62 -2.61
C PHE A 66 4.47 2.49 -1.80
N ASP A 67 4.26 2.73 -0.49
CA ASP A 67 3.68 1.78 0.45
C ASP A 67 2.18 2.06 0.61
N GLY A 68 1.38 1.24 -0.03
CA GLY A 68 -0.08 1.36 -0.06
C GLY A 68 -0.79 0.01 -0.03
N HIS A 69 -2.10 0.05 -0.15
CA HIS A 69 -2.95 -1.14 -0.15
C HIS A 69 -3.65 -1.27 -1.51
N CYS A 70 -3.73 -2.48 -2.06
CA CYS A 70 -4.59 -2.79 -3.20
C CYS A 70 -6.03 -3.07 -2.78
N LEU A 71 -6.23 -3.38 -1.49
CA LEU A 71 -7.52 -3.67 -0.86
C LEU A 71 -7.54 -3.05 0.53
N VAL A 72 -8.54 -2.21 0.81
CA VAL A 72 -8.72 -1.53 2.10
C VAL A 72 -9.81 -2.24 2.88
N ASP A 73 -9.42 -2.86 4.01
CA ASP A 73 -10.32 -3.61 4.87
C ASP A 73 -11.08 -2.67 5.81
N VAL A 74 -12.28 -2.27 5.40
CA VAL A 74 -13.18 -1.36 6.12
C VAL A 74 -14.62 -1.87 6.07
N GLY A 75 -15.39 -1.57 7.11
CA GLY A 75 -16.81 -1.94 7.17
C GLY A 75 -17.07 -3.44 6.99
N GLU A 76 -18.19 -3.76 6.35
CA GLU A 76 -18.58 -5.15 6.09
C GLU A 76 -17.78 -5.76 4.93
N GLN A 77 -17.53 -4.98 3.89
CA GLN A 77 -16.82 -5.45 2.70
C GLN A 77 -15.57 -4.60 2.43
N PRO A 78 -14.44 -5.26 2.10
CA PRO A 78 -13.23 -4.55 1.68
C PRO A 78 -13.44 -3.77 0.39
N ILE A 79 -12.77 -2.63 0.27
CA ILE A 79 -12.80 -1.78 -0.92
C ILE A 79 -11.52 -2.01 -1.73
N GLU A 80 -11.69 -2.35 -3.01
CA GLU A 80 -10.58 -2.54 -3.95
C GLU A 80 -10.15 -1.21 -4.54
N ILE A 81 -8.86 -1.02 -4.68
CA ILE A 81 -8.32 0.16 -5.35
C ILE A 81 -8.36 -0.07 -6.87
N PRO A 82 -9.00 0.81 -7.65
CA PRO A 82 -9.06 0.65 -9.10
C PRO A 82 -7.67 0.70 -9.77
N VAL A 83 -7.49 -0.08 -10.84
CA VAL A 83 -6.24 -0.07 -11.62
C VAL A 83 -5.87 1.32 -12.15
N ASP A 84 -6.84 2.18 -12.40
CA ASP A 84 -6.61 3.54 -12.88
C ASP A 84 -5.92 4.44 -11.84
N VAL A 85 -6.16 4.19 -10.55
CA VAL A 85 -5.41 4.82 -9.46
C VAL A 85 -3.96 4.36 -9.50
N ILE A 86 -3.73 3.05 -9.63
CA ILE A 86 -2.37 2.49 -9.72
C ILE A 86 -1.65 3.01 -10.97
N ARG A 87 -2.34 3.14 -12.10
CA ARG A 87 -1.78 3.70 -13.35
C ARG A 87 -1.26 5.12 -13.16
N GLN A 88 -1.97 5.95 -12.38
CA GLN A 88 -1.55 7.33 -12.11
C GLN A 88 -0.27 7.42 -11.26
N LEU A 89 0.05 6.37 -10.48
CA LEU A 89 1.32 6.28 -9.75
C LEU A 89 2.51 5.89 -10.64
N GLN A 90 2.27 5.47 -11.89
CA GLN A 90 3.28 5.09 -12.88
C GLN A 90 4.31 4.07 -12.35
N PRO A 91 3.90 2.97 -11.74
CA PRO A 91 4.84 2.02 -11.13
C PRO A 91 5.62 1.24 -12.20
N SER A 92 6.89 0.92 -11.91
CA SER A 92 7.71 -0.03 -12.69
C SER A 92 7.50 -1.49 -12.29
N GLY A 93 6.85 -1.73 -11.15
CA GLY A 93 6.52 -3.06 -10.66
C GLY A 93 5.67 -3.00 -9.38
N VAL A 94 5.06 -4.12 -9.03
CA VAL A 94 4.26 -4.29 -7.81
C VAL A 94 4.82 -5.43 -6.98
N VAL A 95 5.06 -5.21 -5.70
CA VAL A 95 5.44 -6.23 -4.73
C VAL A 95 4.33 -6.39 -3.70
N LEU A 96 3.68 -7.54 -3.67
CA LEU A 96 2.72 -7.88 -2.63
C LEU A 96 3.44 -8.50 -1.44
N VAL A 97 3.37 -7.84 -0.29
CA VAL A 97 3.85 -8.38 0.99
C VAL A 97 2.71 -9.11 1.68
N HIS A 98 2.85 -10.41 1.87
CA HIS A 98 1.82 -11.26 2.47
C HIS A 98 2.31 -11.96 3.75
N ALA A 99 1.39 -12.48 4.55
CA ALA A 99 1.69 -13.29 5.74
C ALA A 99 0.63 -14.38 5.93
N PRO A 100 0.90 -15.48 6.63
CA PRO A 100 -0.12 -16.45 7.00
C PRO A 100 -1.31 -15.77 7.71
N ALA A 101 -2.53 -16.16 7.36
CA ALA A 101 -3.74 -15.53 7.88
C ALA A 101 -3.80 -15.55 9.42
N ASP A 102 -3.40 -16.67 10.04
CA ASP A 102 -3.32 -16.79 11.51
C ASP A 102 -2.32 -15.81 12.14
N GLU A 103 -1.22 -15.55 11.45
CA GLU A 103 -0.26 -14.55 11.89
C GLU A 103 -0.85 -13.14 11.83
N ILE A 104 -1.64 -12.84 10.80
CA ILE A 104 -2.36 -11.55 10.68
C ILE A 104 -3.40 -11.42 11.80
N VAL A 105 -4.20 -12.48 12.08
CA VAL A 105 -5.14 -12.49 13.20
C VAL A 105 -4.43 -12.16 14.51
N ARG A 106 -3.32 -12.84 14.80
CA ARG A 106 -2.56 -12.62 16.02
C ARG A 106 -2.00 -11.19 16.11
N ARG A 107 -1.46 -10.65 15.00
CA ARG A 107 -0.95 -9.27 14.95
C ARG A 107 -2.08 -8.27 15.18
N ARG A 108 -3.25 -8.47 14.57
CA ARG A 108 -4.42 -7.58 14.74
C ARG A 108 -4.93 -7.57 16.17
N LYS A 109 -4.96 -8.73 16.85
CA LYS A 109 -5.36 -8.83 18.28
C LYS A 109 -4.43 -8.08 19.22
N ASN A 110 -3.14 -8.01 18.87
CA ASN A 110 -2.12 -7.34 19.68
C ASN A 110 -1.97 -5.84 19.35
N ASP A 111 -2.53 -5.39 18.24
CA ASP A 111 -2.48 -3.98 17.82
C ASP A 111 -3.70 -3.22 18.34
N THR A 112 -3.57 -2.61 19.50
CA THR A 112 -4.62 -1.77 20.11
C THR A 112 -4.62 -0.32 19.61
N SER A 113 -3.66 0.03 18.76
CA SER A 113 -3.52 1.40 18.23
C SER A 113 -4.46 1.74 17.08
N ARG A 114 -5.15 0.72 16.53
CA ARG A 114 -6.02 0.86 15.35
C ARG A 114 -7.32 0.09 15.52
N GLU A 115 -8.43 0.74 15.26
CA GLU A 115 -9.72 0.08 15.10
C GLU A 115 -9.78 -0.61 13.74
N ARG A 116 -10.05 -1.91 13.72
CA ARG A 116 -10.14 -2.71 12.49
C ARG A 116 -11.32 -3.66 12.58
N PRO A 117 -11.97 -3.99 11.44
CA PRO A 117 -12.97 -5.05 11.42
C PRO A 117 -12.40 -6.35 11.97
N VAL A 118 -13.17 -7.01 12.82
CA VAL A 118 -12.84 -8.35 13.30
C VAL A 118 -13.03 -9.31 12.14
N ARG A 119 -11.98 -10.06 11.79
CA ARG A 119 -11.98 -11.03 10.71
C ARG A 119 -11.49 -12.39 11.20
N THR A 120 -12.08 -13.45 10.70
CA THR A 120 -11.60 -14.82 10.88
C THR A 120 -10.34 -15.06 10.04
N SER A 121 -9.64 -16.17 10.31
CA SER A 121 -8.50 -16.60 9.51
C SER A 121 -8.91 -16.86 8.05
N ASP A 122 -10.06 -17.48 7.82
CA ASP A 122 -10.57 -17.80 6.48
C ASP A 122 -10.92 -16.55 5.69
N GLU A 123 -11.56 -15.55 6.33
CA GLU A 123 -11.82 -14.25 5.70
C GLU A 123 -10.53 -13.53 5.30
N LEU A 124 -9.50 -13.56 6.17
CA LEU A 124 -8.21 -12.96 5.86
C LEU A 124 -7.46 -13.72 4.76
N ALA A 125 -7.57 -15.04 4.73
CA ALA A 125 -7.01 -15.85 3.63
C ALA A 125 -7.66 -15.45 2.30
N THR A 126 -9.00 -15.37 2.27
CA THR A 126 -9.76 -14.93 1.08
C THR A 126 -9.38 -13.51 0.66
N GLN A 127 -9.18 -12.58 1.61
CA GLN A 127 -8.71 -11.23 1.29
C GLN A 127 -7.30 -11.25 0.68
N GLN A 128 -6.40 -12.11 1.15
CA GLN A 128 -5.05 -12.23 0.57
C GLN A 128 -5.08 -12.79 -0.85
N ASP A 129 -5.90 -13.84 -1.10
CA ASP A 129 -6.10 -14.37 -2.45
C ASP A 129 -6.63 -13.27 -3.39
N ARG A 130 -7.55 -12.45 -2.88
CA ARG A 130 -8.06 -11.31 -3.65
C ARG A 130 -6.96 -10.26 -3.91
N CYS A 131 -6.08 -9.97 -2.95
CA CYS A 131 -4.93 -9.09 -3.16
C CYS A 131 -3.98 -9.63 -4.22
N ILE A 132 -3.72 -10.94 -4.24
CA ILE A 132 -2.90 -11.59 -5.28
C ILE A 132 -3.54 -11.38 -6.65
N ALA A 133 -4.85 -11.66 -6.79
CA ALA A 133 -5.58 -11.48 -8.03
C ALA A 133 -5.56 -10.02 -8.53
N LEU A 134 -5.77 -9.05 -7.63
CA LEU A 134 -5.71 -7.62 -7.95
C LEU A 134 -4.31 -7.20 -8.42
N CYS A 135 -3.26 -7.59 -7.70
CA CYS A 135 -1.89 -7.23 -8.06
C CYS A 135 -1.46 -7.89 -9.39
N THR A 136 -1.93 -9.10 -9.68
CA THR A 136 -1.75 -9.76 -10.98
C THR A 136 -2.43 -8.97 -12.09
N ASP A 137 -3.71 -8.61 -11.90
CA ASP A 137 -4.48 -7.82 -12.86
C ASP A 137 -3.84 -6.44 -13.11
N TYR A 138 -3.32 -5.77 -12.07
CA TYR A 138 -2.57 -4.53 -12.24
C TYR A 138 -1.32 -4.73 -13.10
N ALA A 139 -0.53 -5.78 -12.81
CA ALA A 139 0.69 -6.06 -13.55
C ALA A 139 0.41 -6.33 -15.03
N GLU A 140 -0.61 -7.14 -15.33
CA GLU A 140 -1.04 -7.45 -16.69
C GLU A 140 -1.53 -6.20 -17.44
N LYS A 141 -2.44 -5.42 -16.84
CA LYS A 141 -3.04 -4.23 -17.46
C LYS A 141 -2.06 -3.07 -17.64
N LEU A 142 -1.02 -3.01 -16.83
CA LEU A 142 0.00 -1.96 -16.89
C LEU A 142 1.29 -2.41 -17.60
N GLY A 143 1.42 -3.70 -17.93
CA GLY A 143 2.62 -4.25 -18.55
C GLY A 143 3.85 -4.20 -17.66
N ILE A 144 3.68 -4.35 -16.34
CA ILE A 144 4.74 -4.24 -15.33
C ILE A 144 4.97 -5.57 -14.61
N ARG A 145 6.06 -5.67 -13.84
CA ARG A 145 6.42 -6.87 -13.10
C ARG A 145 5.58 -6.99 -11.82
N PHE A 146 5.29 -8.25 -11.44
CA PHE A 146 4.66 -8.58 -10.16
C PHE A 146 5.54 -9.55 -9.37
N GLY A 147 5.72 -9.29 -8.08
CA GLY A 147 6.41 -10.15 -7.14
C GLY A 147 5.62 -10.34 -5.86
N GLN A 148 5.79 -11.49 -5.21
CA GLN A 148 5.21 -11.80 -3.90
C GLN A 148 6.33 -12.07 -2.91
N VAL A 149 6.23 -11.49 -1.72
CA VAL A 149 7.23 -11.62 -0.67
C VAL A 149 6.54 -11.84 0.66
N ARG A 150 7.02 -12.81 1.44
CA ARG A 150 6.52 -13.02 2.80
C ARG A 150 6.96 -11.88 3.72
N ALA A 151 6.08 -11.44 4.59
CA ALA A 151 6.39 -10.44 5.60
C ALA A 151 7.55 -10.93 6.51
N GLY A 152 8.61 -10.13 6.58
CA GLY A 152 9.85 -10.48 7.29
C GLY A 152 10.97 -11.05 6.40
N ASP A 153 10.68 -11.44 5.16
CA ASP A 153 11.71 -11.82 4.18
C ASP A 153 12.34 -10.58 3.55
N GLU A 154 13.37 -10.05 4.21
CA GLU A 154 14.06 -8.85 3.75
C GLU A 154 14.89 -9.08 2.49
N SER A 155 15.44 -10.27 2.34
CA SER A 155 16.24 -10.63 1.16
C SER A 155 15.37 -10.78 -0.09
N GLY A 156 14.24 -11.48 0.02
CA GLY A 156 13.27 -11.61 -1.07
C GLY A 156 12.68 -10.26 -1.48
N PHE A 157 12.41 -9.39 -0.51
CA PHE A 157 11.97 -8.03 -0.80
C PHE A 157 13.03 -7.22 -1.55
N ALA A 158 14.27 -7.23 -1.07
CA ALA A 158 15.38 -6.53 -1.70
C ALA A 158 15.60 -7.01 -3.15
N GLN A 159 15.59 -8.33 -3.36
CA GLN A 159 15.74 -8.93 -4.68
C GLN A 159 14.62 -8.50 -5.63
N SER A 160 13.36 -8.54 -5.18
CA SER A 160 12.21 -8.13 -6.01
C SER A 160 12.32 -6.66 -6.41
N VAL A 161 12.64 -5.77 -5.47
CA VAL A 161 12.77 -4.34 -5.75
C VAL A 161 13.93 -4.06 -6.69
N SER A 162 15.11 -4.67 -6.47
CA SER A 162 16.27 -4.49 -7.36
C SER A 162 15.96 -4.92 -8.80
N GLN A 163 15.27 -6.05 -8.97
CA GLN A 163 14.85 -6.50 -10.31
C GLN A 163 13.91 -5.50 -10.99
N PHE A 164 13.06 -4.79 -10.23
CA PHE A 164 12.13 -3.80 -10.79
C PHE A 164 12.82 -2.48 -11.12
N LEU A 165 13.83 -2.11 -10.36
CA LEU A 165 14.65 -0.91 -10.62
C LEU A 165 15.72 -1.12 -11.70
N GLY A 166 15.95 -2.36 -12.13
CA GLY A 166 16.98 -2.68 -13.13
C GLY A 166 18.41 -2.57 -12.61
N THR A 167 18.57 -2.72 -11.28
CA THR A 167 19.89 -2.63 -10.58
C THR A 167 20.37 -3.99 -10.09
#